data_05814ac87c19a6a1d7adadbc27b1580e
#
_entry.id   05814ac87c19a6a1d7adadbc27b1580e
#
_cell.length_a   1.000
_cell.length_b   1.000
_cell.length_c   1.000
_cell.angle_alpha   90.00
_cell.angle_beta   90.00
_cell.angle_gamma   90.00
#
_symmetry.space_group_name_H-M   'P 1'
#
loop_
_entity.id
_entity.type
_entity.pdbx_description
1 polymer ?
#
loop_
_entity_poly.entity_id
_entity_poly.type
_entity_poly.pdbx_seq_one_letter_code
_entity_poly.pdbx_strand_id
1 'polypeptide(L)'
;MTTGPAQRTQAERRESTRAALVAAARPLFGQRGYAGVGTEEIVRAAGVTRGALYHHFEGKEGLFIAVFEAVEQELLDQIAARVAADAVASPLGALETGLAVMLDTAVDTELAQIVLIDAPSVLGWERWREIG
;
A
#
# COMPACT_ATOMS: atom_id res chain seq x y z
N MET A 1 -33.61 -2.24 20.81
CA MET A 1 -33.67 -1.68 19.48
C MET A 1 -32.38 -2.01 18.71
N THR A 2 -32.51 -2.78 17.71
CA THR A 2 -31.40 -3.15 16.88
C THR A 2 -31.11 -2.08 15.85
N THR A 3 -29.96 -1.49 15.94
CA THR A 3 -29.41 -0.75 14.82
C THR A 3 -29.13 -1.76 13.72
N GLY A 4 -29.78 -1.62 12.58
CA GLY A 4 -29.55 -2.47 11.44
C GLY A 4 -28.08 -2.42 11.00
N PRO A 5 -27.53 -3.51 10.38
CA PRO A 5 -26.15 -3.56 9.92
C PRO A 5 -25.81 -2.50 8.85
N ALA A 6 -26.81 -1.80 8.34
CA ALA A 6 -26.65 -0.77 7.32
C ALA A 6 -26.27 0.62 7.84
N GLN A 7 -26.32 0.85 9.17
CA GLN A 7 -26.01 2.15 9.73
C GLN A 7 -24.53 2.27 10.08
N ARG A 8 -23.71 2.51 9.07
CA ARG A 8 -22.32 2.86 9.30
C ARG A 8 -22.20 4.31 9.72
N THR A 9 -21.29 4.61 10.65
CA THR A 9 -20.93 5.97 10.99
C THR A 9 -20.26 6.67 9.81
N GLN A 10 -20.21 8.01 9.83
CA GLN A 10 -19.47 8.79 8.83
C GLN A 10 -17.99 8.38 8.79
N ALA A 11 -17.39 8.13 9.95
CA ALA A 11 -16.01 7.69 10.06
C ALA A 11 -15.78 6.33 9.39
N GLU A 12 -16.70 5.37 9.60
CA GLU A 12 -16.63 4.05 8.97
C GLU A 12 -16.77 4.12 7.45
N ARG A 13 -17.65 4.99 6.95
CA ARG A 13 -17.83 5.21 5.51
C ARG A 13 -16.57 5.81 4.87
N ARG A 14 -15.96 6.79 5.53
CA ARG A 14 -14.70 7.39 5.08
C ARG A 14 -13.58 6.36 5.01
N GLU A 15 -13.44 5.57 6.06
CA GLU A 15 -12.42 4.53 6.12
C GLU A 15 -12.65 3.47 5.05
N SER A 16 -13.88 3.07 4.82
CA SER A 16 -14.26 2.10 3.79
C SER A 16 -13.94 2.63 2.38
N THR A 17 -14.27 3.90 2.10
CA THR A 17 -13.97 4.54 0.82
C THR A 17 -12.48 4.67 0.59
N ARG A 18 -11.74 5.10 1.61
CA ARG A 18 -10.30 5.22 1.56
C ARG A 18 -9.64 3.87 1.28
N ALA A 19 -10.05 2.84 2.00
CA ALA A 19 -9.54 1.49 1.82
C ALA A 19 -9.85 0.93 0.42
N ALA A 20 -11.04 1.21 -0.11
CA ALA A 20 -11.43 0.80 -1.46
C ALA A 20 -10.54 1.45 -2.53
N LEU A 21 -10.21 2.73 -2.37
CA LEU A 21 -9.31 3.43 -3.28
C LEU A 21 -7.90 2.85 -3.26
N VAL A 22 -7.35 2.60 -2.08
CA VAL A 22 -6.02 2.00 -1.93
C VAL A 22 -6.00 0.58 -2.52
N ALA A 23 -7.00 -0.23 -2.22
CA ALA A 23 -7.11 -1.61 -2.72
C ALA A 23 -7.24 -1.66 -4.24
N ALA A 24 -7.98 -0.74 -4.85
CA ALA A 24 -8.13 -0.65 -6.31
C ALA A 24 -6.85 -0.14 -7.00
N ALA A 25 -6.18 0.83 -6.40
CA ALA A 25 -4.99 1.45 -6.96
C ALA A 25 -3.76 0.52 -6.94
N ARG A 26 -3.62 -0.28 -5.90
CA ARG A 26 -2.46 -1.15 -5.70
C ARG A 26 -2.15 -2.05 -6.90
N PRO A 27 -3.08 -2.90 -7.39
CA PRO A 27 -2.79 -3.75 -8.55
C PRO A 27 -2.57 -2.95 -9.83
N LEU A 28 -3.25 -1.84 -10.01
CA LEU A 28 -3.07 -1.00 -11.19
C LEU A 28 -1.65 -0.41 -11.23
N PHE A 29 -1.19 0.16 -10.13
CA PHE A 29 0.18 0.67 -10.04
C PHE A 29 1.21 -0.45 -10.17
N GLY A 30 0.96 -1.59 -9.55
CA GLY A 30 1.87 -2.73 -9.60
C GLY A 30 2.03 -3.32 -11.00
N GLN A 31 0.95 -3.38 -11.76
CA GLN A 31 0.96 -3.99 -13.10
C GLN A 31 1.39 -3.04 -14.21
N ARG A 32 1.01 -1.76 -14.10
CA ARG A 32 1.18 -0.80 -15.19
C ARG A 32 2.13 0.34 -14.87
N GLY A 33 2.58 0.43 -13.63
CA GLY A 33 3.41 1.53 -13.18
C GLY A 33 2.61 2.80 -12.88
N TYR A 34 3.18 3.68 -12.07
CA TYR A 34 2.55 4.93 -11.66
C TYR A 34 2.12 5.80 -12.86
N ALA A 35 3.01 5.98 -13.83
CA ALA A 35 2.74 6.83 -14.99
C ALA A 35 1.67 6.26 -15.91
N GLY A 36 1.50 4.94 -15.93
CA GLY A 36 0.56 4.24 -16.81
C GLY A 36 -0.88 4.17 -16.31
N VAL A 37 -1.17 4.72 -15.13
CA VAL A 37 -2.50 4.64 -14.49
C VAL A 37 -3.09 6.04 -14.31
N GLY A 38 -4.34 6.22 -14.74
CA GLY A 38 -5.07 7.46 -14.54
C GLY A 38 -6.04 7.38 -13.36
N THR A 39 -6.37 8.53 -12.78
CA THR A 39 -7.33 8.62 -11.67
C THR A 39 -8.72 8.11 -12.05
N GLU A 40 -9.13 8.30 -13.30
CA GLU A 40 -10.42 7.81 -13.82
C GLU A 40 -10.54 6.29 -13.70
N GLU A 41 -9.47 5.58 -14.04
CA GLU A 41 -9.44 4.11 -13.93
C GLU A 41 -9.52 3.65 -12.48
N ILE A 42 -8.83 4.35 -11.59
CA ILE A 42 -8.80 4.02 -10.17
C ILE A 42 -10.19 4.18 -9.55
N VAL A 43 -10.85 5.31 -9.79
CA VAL A 43 -12.19 5.55 -9.22
C VAL A 43 -13.21 4.57 -9.77
N ARG A 44 -13.11 4.21 -11.02
CA ARG A 44 -13.97 3.20 -11.65
C ARG A 44 -13.76 1.84 -11.00
N ALA A 45 -12.51 1.43 -10.84
CA ALA A 45 -12.17 0.15 -10.20
C ALA A 45 -12.61 0.10 -8.73
N ALA A 46 -12.51 1.22 -8.01
CA ALA A 46 -12.93 1.32 -6.62
C ALA A 46 -14.45 1.43 -6.44
N GLY A 47 -15.18 1.74 -7.50
CA GLY A 47 -16.63 1.97 -7.43
C GLY A 47 -16.99 3.25 -6.68
N VAL A 48 -16.15 4.27 -6.75
CA VAL A 48 -16.36 5.56 -6.07
C VAL A 48 -16.34 6.70 -7.08
N THR A 49 -16.69 7.90 -6.62
CA THR A 49 -16.66 9.09 -7.46
C THR A 49 -15.27 9.73 -7.47
N ARG A 50 -15.00 10.53 -8.50
CA ARG A 50 -13.78 11.34 -8.59
C ARG A 50 -13.66 12.30 -7.40
N GLY A 51 -14.79 12.91 -6.99
CA GLY A 51 -14.81 13.77 -5.82
C GLY A 51 -14.41 13.07 -4.54
N ALA A 52 -14.80 11.80 -4.40
CA ALA A 52 -14.39 11.00 -3.25
C ALA A 52 -12.87 10.80 -3.20
N LEU A 53 -12.24 10.56 -4.35
CA LEU A 53 -10.79 10.45 -4.42
C LEU A 53 -10.10 11.72 -3.91
N TYR A 54 -10.49 12.87 -4.45
CA TYR A 54 -9.89 14.15 -4.07
C TYR A 54 -10.25 14.60 -2.65
N HIS A 55 -11.31 14.04 -2.08
CA HIS A 55 -11.64 14.26 -0.67
C HIS A 55 -10.66 13.55 0.27
N HIS A 56 -10.16 12.38 -0.13
CA HIS A 56 -9.27 11.56 0.70
C HIS A 56 -7.79 11.74 0.42
N PHE A 57 -7.43 12.12 -0.81
CA PHE A 57 -6.04 12.17 -1.25
C PHE A 57 -5.75 13.42 -2.09
N GLU A 58 -4.52 13.87 -2.05
CA GLU A 58 -4.04 14.93 -2.93
C GLU A 58 -3.72 14.37 -4.31
N GLY A 59 -4.76 13.94 -5.04
CA GLY A 59 -4.62 13.39 -6.38
C GLY A 59 -3.95 12.02 -6.41
N LYS A 60 -3.41 11.69 -7.57
CA LYS A 60 -2.77 10.40 -7.82
C LYS A 60 -1.52 10.17 -6.96
N GLU A 61 -0.73 11.23 -6.75
CA GLU A 61 0.48 11.14 -5.92
C GLU A 61 0.13 10.78 -4.46
N GLY A 62 -0.84 11.48 -3.88
CA GLY A 62 -1.27 11.18 -2.50
C GLY A 62 -1.81 9.77 -2.34
N LEU A 63 -2.54 9.29 -3.32
CA LEU A 63 -3.03 7.91 -3.34
C LEU A 63 -1.88 6.91 -3.48
N PHE A 64 -0.91 7.19 -4.34
CA PHE A 64 0.28 6.34 -4.48
C PHE A 64 1.07 6.24 -3.18
N ILE A 65 1.25 7.34 -2.46
CA ILE A 65 1.91 7.35 -1.15
C ILE A 65 1.18 6.41 -0.18
N ALA A 66 -0.15 6.46 -0.14
CA ALA A 66 -0.94 5.58 0.72
C ALA A 66 -0.79 4.10 0.33
N VAL A 67 -0.73 3.79 -0.96
CA VAL A 67 -0.45 2.44 -1.46
C VAL A 67 0.94 1.98 -1.02
N PHE A 68 1.94 2.83 -1.19
CA PHE A 68 3.32 2.54 -0.79
C PHE A 68 3.42 2.27 0.72
N GLU A 69 2.83 3.13 1.54
CA GLU A 69 2.81 2.94 3.00
C GLU A 69 2.13 1.62 3.40
N ALA A 70 1.03 1.25 2.74
CA ALA A 70 0.35 -0.01 2.99
C ALA A 70 1.23 -1.22 2.64
N VAL A 71 1.94 -1.16 1.52
CA VAL A 71 2.89 -2.21 1.11
C VAL A 71 4.04 -2.31 2.11
N GLU A 72 4.62 -1.20 2.53
CA GLU A 72 5.70 -1.17 3.51
C GLU A 72 5.25 -1.79 4.84
N GLN A 73 4.06 -1.43 5.31
CA GLN A 73 3.53 -1.99 6.56
C GLN A 73 3.32 -3.50 6.43
N GLU A 74 2.83 -3.97 5.31
CA GLU A 74 2.64 -5.40 5.04
C GLU A 74 3.97 -6.16 5.04
N LEU A 75 5.01 -5.59 4.45
CA LEU A 75 6.35 -6.18 4.46
C LEU A 75 6.93 -6.24 5.87
N LEU A 76 6.77 -5.18 6.66
CA LEU A 76 7.20 -5.16 8.06
C LEU A 76 6.46 -6.21 8.89
N ASP A 77 5.15 -6.37 8.68
CA ASP A 77 4.34 -7.38 9.36
C ASP A 77 4.80 -8.80 8.98
N GLN A 78 5.16 -9.04 7.73
CA GLN A 78 5.71 -10.32 7.27
C GLN A 78 7.05 -10.63 7.94
N ILE A 79 7.93 -9.65 8.03
CA ILE A 79 9.23 -9.81 8.70
C ILE A 79 9.01 -10.15 10.18
N ALA A 80 8.16 -9.39 10.86
CA ALA A 80 7.87 -9.61 12.27
C ALA A 80 7.26 -10.99 12.52
N ALA A 81 6.34 -11.43 11.68
CA ALA A 81 5.71 -12.75 11.79
C ALA A 81 6.72 -13.89 11.57
N ARG A 82 7.61 -13.77 10.59
CA ARG A 82 8.65 -14.78 10.33
C ARG A 82 9.66 -14.84 11.47
N VAL A 83 10.10 -13.70 11.98
CA VAL A 83 11.02 -13.64 13.10
C VAL A 83 10.40 -14.30 14.35
N ALA A 84 9.13 -14.04 14.61
CA ALA A 84 8.42 -14.66 15.75
C ALA A 84 8.23 -16.16 15.56
N ALA A 85 7.89 -16.60 14.34
CA ALA A 85 7.64 -18.03 14.05
C ALA A 85 8.90 -18.88 14.12
N ASP A 86 10.04 -18.34 13.67
CA ASP A 86 11.31 -19.07 13.64
C ASP A 86 11.99 -19.10 15.01
N ALA A 87 11.43 -18.47 16.02
CA ALA A 87 12.01 -18.31 17.35
C ALA A 87 13.48 -17.85 17.26
N VAL A 88 13.74 -16.95 16.33
CA VAL A 88 15.09 -16.48 16.02
C VAL A 88 15.61 -15.67 17.18
N ALA A 89 16.47 -16.25 17.98
CA ALA A 89 17.06 -15.63 19.15
C ALA A 89 18.33 -14.82 18.83
N SER A 90 18.71 -14.72 17.54
CA SER A 90 19.95 -14.05 17.16
C SER A 90 19.70 -12.87 16.20
N PRO A 91 20.49 -11.78 16.33
CA PRO A 91 20.44 -10.68 15.37
C PRO A 91 20.74 -11.11 13.94
N LEU A 92 21.61 -12.09 13.76
CA LEU A 92 21.97 -12.63 12.44
C LEU A 92 20.77 -13.32 11.77
N GLY A 93 20.02 -14.12 12.53
CA GLY A 93 18.81 -14.76 12.01
C GLY A 93 17.74 -13.76 11.62
N ALA A 94 17.55 -12.69 12.38
CA ALA A 94 16.64 -11.62 12.04
C ALA A 94 17.05 -10.90 10.73
N LEU A 95 18.36 -10.69 10.55
CA LEU A 95 18.90 -10.11 9.33
C LEU A 95 18.67 -11.03 8.11
N GLU A 96 18.89 -12.32 8.25
CA GLU A 96 18.62 -13.31 7.20
C GLU A 96 17.15 -13.31 6.79
N THR A 97 16.24 -13.26 7.77
CA THR A 97 14.80 -13.19 7.53
C THR A 97 14.42 -11.92 6.78
N GLY A 98 14.95 -10.77 7.21
CA GLY A 98 14.71 -9.49 6.54
C GLY A 98 15.20 -9.50 5.11
N LEU A 99 16.39 -10.04 4.87
CA LEU A 99 16.95 -10.16 3.53
C LEU A 99 16.12 -11.10 2.64
N ALA A 100 15.63 -12.20 3.17
CA ALA A 100 14.76 -13.12 2.44
C ALA A 100 13.46 -12.43 1.99
N VAL A 101 12.84 -11.65 2.87
CA VAL A 101 11.63 -10.87 2.51
C VAL A 101 11.94 -9.83 1.43
N MET A 102 13.08 -9.14 1.52
CA MET A 102 13.50 -8.19 0.49
C MET A 102 13.71 -8.87 -0.87
N LEU A 103 14.35 -10.04 -0.88
CA LEU A 103 14.56 -10.79 -2.12
C LEU A 103 13.24 -11.27 -2.71
N ASP A 104 12.32 -11.77 -1.88
CA ASP A 104 10.97 -12.16 -2.32
C ASP A 104 10.23 -10.96 -2.94
N THR A 105 10.37 -9.79 -2.34
CA THR A 105 9.79 -8.54 -2.86
C THR A 105 10.38 -8.18 -4.21
N ALA A 106 11.69 -8.32 -4.37
CA ALA A 106 12.38 -7.98 -5.62
C ALA A 106 11.97 -8.88 -6.80
N VAL A 107 11.59 -10.13 -6.52
CA VAL A 107 11.10 -11.05 -7.56
C VAL A 107 9.59 -10.94 -7.80
N ASP A 108 8.84 -10.33 -6.91
CA ASP A 108 7.44 -10.01 -7.13
C ASP A 108 7.35 -8.75 -8.01
N THR A 109 6.92 -8.90 -9.24
CA THR A 109 6.94 -7.81 -10.22
C THR A 109 6.05 -6.63 -9.83
N GLU A 110 4.91 -6.85 -9.19
CA GLU A 110 4.02 -5.78 -8.74
C GLU A 110 4.61 -5.00 -7.56
N LEU A 111 5.13 -5.71 -6.57
CA LEU A 111 5.78 -5.07 -5.43
C LEU A 111 7.05 -4.33 -5.83
N ALA A 112 7.86 -4.93 -6.70
CA ALA A 112 9.07 -4.30 -7.21
C ALA A 112 8.76 -3.02 -7.98
N GLN A 113 7.68 -3.00 -8.77
CA GLN A 113 7.25 -1.81 -9.50
C GLN A 113 6.90 -0.68 -8.54
N ILE A 114 6.15 -0.96 -7.50
CA ILE A 114 5.72 0.05 -6.52
C ILE A 114 6.90 0.52 -5.65
N VAL A 115 7.62 -0.41 -5.05
CA VAL A 115 8.60 -0.12 -4.00
C VAL A 115 9.95 0.32 -4.56
N LEU A 116 10.43 -0.36 -5.59
CA LEU A 116 11.80 -0.19 -6.08
C LEU A 116 11.89 0.74 -7.30
N ILE A 117 10.85 0.82 -8.10
CA ILE A 117 10.85 1.61 -9.34
C ILE A 117 10.13 2.93 -9.16
N ASP A 118 8.84 2.89 -8.82
CA ASP A 118 8.01 4.10 -8.78
C ASP A 118 8.18 4.92 -7.52
N ALA A 119 8.28 4.31 -6.34
CA ALA A 119 8.38 5.05 -5.08
C ALA A 119 9.57 6.02 -5.02
N PRO A 120 10.81 5.60 -5.37
CA PRO A 120 11.93 6.54 -5.38
C PRO A 120 11.74 7.71 -6.35
N SER A 121 11.10 7.46 -7.49
CA SER A 121 10.85 8.47 -8.52
C SER A 121 9.73 9.45 -8.12
N VAL A 122 8.61 8.92 -7.61
CA VAL A 122 7.44 9.72 -7.25
C VAL A 122 7.66 10.52 -5.99
N LEU A 123 8.27 9.92 -4.96
CA LEU A 123 8.48 10.54 -3.65
C LEU A 123 9.73 11.38 -3.59
N GLY A 124 10.70 11.15 -4.46
CA GLY A 124 12.05 11.65 -4.30
C GLY A 124 12.85 10.79 -3.31
N TRP A 125 14.15 10.75 -3.51
CA TRP A 125 15.04 9.87 -2.78
C TRP A 125 15.00 10.07 -1.26
N GLU A 126 14.98 11.31 -0.82
CA GLU A 126 14.98 11.62 0.62
C GLU A 126 13.71 11.16 1.31
N ARG A 127 12.57 11.52 0.75
CA ARG A 127 11.26 11.16 1.30
C ARG A 127 11.01 9.64 1.25
N TRP A 128 11.46 8.99 0.19
CA TRP A 128 11.38 7.53 0.07
C TRP A 128 12.11 6.84 1.22
N ARG A 129 13.30 7.32 1.57
CA ARG A 129 14.08 6.77 2.69
C ARG A 129 13.46 7.04 4.06
N GLU A 130 12.71 8.12 4.20
CA GLU A 130 12.03 8.45 5.47
C GLU A 130 10.83 7.53 5.75
N ILE A 131 10.15 7.07 4.71
CA ILE A 131 8.98 6.20 4.82
C ILE A 131 9.39 4.73 4.96
N GLY A 132 10.37 4.29 4.20
CA GLY A 132 10.92 2.92 4.23
C GLY A 132 12.04 2.79 5.22
#